data_a389748e5e01ec0185947a3ad60c18ee
#
_entry.id   a389748e5e01ec0185947a3ad60c18ee
#
_cell.length_a   1.000
_cell.length_b   1.000
_cell.length_c   1.000
_cell.angle_alpha   90.00
_cell.angle_beta   90.00
_cell.angle_gamma   90.00
#
_symmetry.space_group_name_H-M   'P 1'
#
loop_
_entity.id
_entity.type
_entity.pdbx_description
1 polymer ?
#
loop_
_entity_poly.entity_id
_entity_poly.type
_entity_poly.pdbx_seq_one_letter_code
_entity_poly.pdbx_strand_id
1 'polypeptide(L)'
;AGVEAMKFYEVGPNLLMTQHAITIRPLAFSGKTFKKLPPDLQAAIVKAGKEAGAYGRQIESSEDSAKLDAMEKAGRLKRIPFADRAAMKKSVDPVMADYAKEIGADAIYNKINAM
;
A
#
# COMPACT_ATOMS: atom_id res chain seq x y z
N ALA A 1 8.63 -0.04 5.32
CA ALA A 1 8.36 -0.07 6.77
C ALA A 1 8.32 -1.52 7.33
N GLY A 2 7.53 -2.45 6.76
CA GLY A 2 7.35 -3.80 7.32
C GLY A 2 8.63 -4.63 7.40
N VAL A 3 9.50 -4.56 6.43
CA VAL A 3 10.77 -5.31 6.39
C VAL A 3 11.66 -4.96 7.59
N GLU A 4 11.73 -3.69 7.94
CA GLU A 4 12.51 -3.21 9.09
C GLU A 4 11.82 -3.59 10.42
N ALA A 5 10.55 -3.25 10.58
CA ALA A 5 9.80 -3.44 11.81
C ALA A 5 9.72 -4.92 12.24
N MET A 6 9.59 -5.82 11.27
CA MET A 6 9.48 -7.27 11.50
C MET A 6 10.82 -7.99 11.36
N LYS A 7 11.91 -7.25 11.12
CA LYS A 7 13.27 -7.77 10.97
C LYS A 7 13.40 -8.91 9.96
N PHE A 8 12.63 -8.87 8.86
CA PHE A 8 12.66 -9.92 7.85
C PHE A 8 14.04 -10.13 7.23
N TYR A 9 14.89 -9.11 7.24
CA TYR A 9 16.28 -9.18 6.77
C TYR A 9 17.14 -10.20 7.55
N GLU A 10 16.77 -10.58 8.78
CA GLU A 10 17.51 -11.57 9.58
C GLU A 10 17.34 -12.99 9.03
N VAL A 11 16.22 -13.28 8.38
CA VAL A 11 15.89 -14.60 7.81
C VAL A 11 15.92 -14.62 6.29
N GLY A 12 15.82 -13.45 5.64
CA GLY A 12 15.81 -13.30 4.19
C GLY A 12 16.47 -11.97 3.77
N PRO A 13 17.82 -11.94 3.62
CA PRO A 13 18.53 -10.71 3.33
C PRO A 13 18.39 -10.22 1.88
N ASN A 14 17.77 -11.01 0.99
CA ASN A 14 17.56 -10.64 -0.40
C ASN A 14 16.15 -10.06 -0.60
N LEU A 15 16.05 -8.78 -0.89
CA LEU A 15 14.77 -8.09 -1.14
C LEU A 15 14.54 -7.93 -2.64
N LEU A 16 13.65 -8.74 -3.21
CA LEU A 16 13.24 -8.61 -4.60
C LEU A 16 12.25 -7.46 -4.75
N MET A 17 12.58 -6.47 -5.59
CA MET A 17 11.81 -5.24 -5.80
C MET A 17 10.60 -5.46 -6.73
N THR A 18 9.69 -6.32 -6.33
CA THR A 18 8.52 -6.68 -7.14
C THR A 18 7.52 -5.55 -7.31
N GLN A 19 7.38 -4.66 -6.31
CA GLN A 19 6.38 -3.58 -6.32
C GLN A 19 4.98 -4.07 -6.77
N HIS A 20 4.57 -5.23 -6.27
CA HIS A 20 3.40 -5.97 -6.75
C HIS A 20 2.07 -5.48 -6.15
N ALA A 21 2.11 -4.67 -5.11
CA ALA A 21 0.91 -4.17 -4.44
C ALA A 21 1.08 -2.73 -3.97
N ILE A 22 -0.02 -1.99 -4.03
CA ILE A 22 -0.16 -0.68 -3.40
C ILE A 22 -1.06 -0.88 -2.17
N THR A 23 -0.54 -0.58 -0.99
CA THR A 23 -1.32 -0.70 0.24
C THR A 23 -2.16 0.57 0.45
N ILE A 24 -3.48 0.42 0.42
CA ILE A 24 -4.42 1.49 0.74
C ILE A 24 -4.89 1.29 2.17
N ARG A 25 -4.68 2.29 3.02
CA ARG A 25 -5.11 2.28 4.43
C ARG A 25 -6.18 3.33 4.67
N PRO A 26 -7.47 2.96 4.67
CA PRO A 26 -8.54 3.91 4.96
C PRO A 26 -8.55 4.25 6.45
N LEU A 27 -8.75 5.53 6.77
CA LEU A 27 -9.10 5.96 8.11
C LEU A 27 -10.62 5.85 8.25
N ALA A 28 -11.07 4.87 9.01
CA ALA A 28 -12.49 4.63 9.24
C ALA A 28 -12.93 5.15 10.62
N PHE A 29 -14.06 5.83 10.65
CA PHE A 29 -14.71 6.27 11.88
C PHE A 29 -16.12 5.70 11.95
N SER A 30 -16.56 5.27 13.14
CA SER A 30 -17.89 4.70 13.35
C SER A 30 -19.01 5.68 12.94
N GLY A 31 -19.80 5.33 11.92
CA GLY A 31 -20.93 6.14 11.47
C GLY A 31 -22.00 6.35 12.56
N LYS A 32 -22.21 5.35 13.43
CA LYS A 32 -23.11 5.46 14.58
C LYS A 32 -22.62 6.50 15.59
N THR A 33 -21.33 6.53 15.87
CA THR A 33 -20.74 7.53 16.78
C THR A 33 -20.71 8.90 16.10
N PHE A 34 -20.30 8.98 14.84
CA PHE A 34 -20.23 10.23 14.09
C PHE A 34 -21.55 11.00 14.06
N LYS A 35 -22.66 10.29 13.81
CA LYS A 35 -24.01 10.89 13.78
C LYS A 35 -24.49 11.46 15.12
N LYS A 36 -23.87 11.06 16.24
CA LYS A 36 -24.19 11.57 17.60
C LYS A 36 -23.41 12.83 17.94
N LEU A 37 -22.39 13.17 17.17
CA LEU A 37 -21.56 14.34 17.43
C LEU A 37 -22.24 15.62 16.94
N PRO A 38 -22.03 16.75 17.62
CA PRO A 38 -22.37 18.07 17.11
C PRO A 38 -21.73 18.36 15.76
N PRO A 39 -22.33 19.22 14.92
CA PRO A 39 -21.83 19.48 13.56
C PRO A 39 -20.38 20.00 13.50
N ASP A 40 -19.97 20.80 14.45
CA ASP A 40 -18.60 21.31 14.58
C ASP A 40 -17.58 20.18 14.83
N LEU A 41 -17.90 19.22 15.70
CA LEU A 41 -17.06 18.05 15.94
C LEU A 41 -17.05 17.09 14.75
N GLN A 42 -18.16 16.94 14.04
CA GLN A 42 -18.18 16.17 12.78
C GLN A 42 -17.23 16.79 11.75
N ALA A 43 -17.27 18.10 11.56
CA ALA A 43 -16.39 18.83 10.66
C ALA A 43 -14.91 18.70 11.09
N ALA A 44 -14.63 18.80 12.39
CA ALA A 44 -13.29 18.66 12.92
C ALA A 44 -12.71 17.27 12.67
N ILE A 45 -13.49 16.20 12.87
CA ILE A 45 -13.05 14.80 12.59
C ILE A 45 -12.76 14.61 11.12
N VAL A 46 -13.61 15.09 10.21
CA VAL A 46 -13.38 14.99 8.77
C VAL A 46 -12.11 15.74 8.36
N LYS A 47 -11.89 16.93 8.89
CA LYS A 47 -10.67 17.71 8.65
C LYS A 47 -9.43 16.96 9.16
N ALA A 48 -9.44 16.53 10.40
CA ALA A 48 -8.34 15.79 11.00
C ALA A 48 -8.01 14.50 10.23
N GLY A 49 -9.02 13.76 9.78
CA GLY A 49 -8.84 12.56 8.97
C GLY A 49 -8.16 12.84 7.63
N LYS A 50 -8.52 13.94 6.96
CA LYS A 50 -7.86 14.36 5.70
C LYS A 50 -6.40 14.75 5.93
N GLU A 51 -6.12 15.53 6.97
CA GLU A 51 -4.77 15.97 7.33
C GLU A 51 -3.89 14.79 7.73
N ALA A 52 -4.39 13.89 8.56
CA ALA A 52 -3.69 12.67 8.96
C ALA A 52 -3.39 11.75 7.77
N GLY A 53 -4.34 11.60 6.84
CA GLY A 53 -4.14 10.82 5.62
C GLY A 53 -3.10 11.43 4.68
N ALA A 54 -3.07 12.75 4.55
CA ALA A 54 -2.05 13.46 3.77
C ALA A 54 -0.66 13.31 4.39
N TYR A 55 -0.56 13.54 5.70
CA TYR A 55 0.67 13.38 6.45
C TYR A 55 1.22 11.94 6.38
N GLY A 56 0.37 10.94 6.61
CA GLY A 56 0.77 9.53 6.54
C GLY A 56 1.33 9.13 5.16
N ARG A 57 0.71 9.60 4.07
CA ARG A 57 1.25 9.37 2.72
C ARG A 57 2.62 10.02 2.52
N GLN A 58 2.79 11.24 3.00
CA GLN A 58 4.07 11.95 2.89
C GLN A 58 5.19 11.21 3.63
N ILE A 59 4.95 10.79 4.87
CA ILE A 59 5.93 10.07 5.68
C ILE A 59 6.27 8.72 5.04
N GLU A 60 5.29 7.90 4.68
CA GLU A 60 5.57 6.59 4.07
C GLU A 60 6.35 6.72 2.76
N SER A 61 6.02 7.68 1.90
CA SER A 61 6.71 7.87 0.63
C SER A 61 8.15 8.36 0.81
N SER A 62 8.42 9.19 1.82
CA SER A 62 9.76 9.74 2.05
C SER A 62 10.69 8.80 2.84
N GLU A 63 10.14 8.03 3.79
CA GLU A 63 10.95 7.22 4.69
C GLU A 63 11.27 5.82 4.14
N ASP A 64 10.42 5.23 3.31
CA ASP A 64 10.61 3.85 2.85
C ASP A 64 11.92 3.67 2.07
N SER A 65 12.22 4.60 1.15
CA SER A 65 13.49 4.54 0.40
C SER A 65 14.69 4.75 1.32
N ALA A 66 14.64 5.74 2.20
CA ALA A 66 15.72 6.05 3.13
C ALA A 66 16.01 4.88 4.08
N LYS A 67 14.98 4.18 4.56
CA LYS A 67 15.13 2.99 5.41
C LYS A 67 15.77 1.83 4.67
N LEU A 68 15.37 1.57 3.42
CA LEU A 68 15.98 0.55 2.58
C LEU A 68 17.46 0.87 2.31
N ASP A 69 17.77 2.13 1.98
CA ASP A 69 19.14 2.59 1.74
C ASP A 69 20.01 2.39 2.98
N ALA A 70 19.51 2.74 4.16
CA ALA A 70 20.21 2.55 5.42
C ALA A 70 20.48 1.07 5.73
N MET A 71 19.50 0.19 5.52
CA MET A 71 19.66 -1.25 5.74
C MET A 71 20.65 -1.88 4.76
N GLU A 72 20.61 -1.47 3.49
CA GLU A 72 21.54 -1.95 2.46
C GLU A 72 22.96 -1.48 2.75
N LYS A 73 23.14 -0.20 3.10
CA LYS A 73 24.43 0.37 3.52
C LYS A 73 25.00 -0.32 4.75
N ALA A 74 24.15 -0.74 5.68
CA ALA A 74 24.55 -1.51 6.87
C ALA A 74 24.79 -3.01 6.58
N GLY A 75 24.71 -3.45 5.33
CA GLY A 75 24.91 -4.86 4.94
C GLY A 75 23.82 -5.82 5.43
N ARG A 76 22.67 -5.31 5.87
CA ARG A 76 21.58 -6.13 6.43
C ARG A 76 20.70 -6.75 5.37
N LEU A 77 20.55 -6.09 4.21
CA LEU A 77 19.79 -6.59 3.07
C LEU A 77 20.44 -6.18 1.75
N LYS A 78 20.08 -6.89 0.68
CA LYS A 78 20.45 -6.57 -0.71
C LYS A 78 19.18 -6.42 -1.53
N ARG A 79 19.02 -5.30 -2.22
CA ARG A 79 17.92 -5.10 -3.17
C ARG A 79 18.24 -5.76 -4.50
N ILE A 80 17.31 -6.54 -5.00
CA ILE A 80 17.43 -7.24 -6.28
C ILE A 80 16.36 -6.69 -7.22
N PRO A 81 16.73 -6.16 -8.39
CA PRO A 81 15.76 -5.74 -9.41
C PRO A 81 14.88 -6.91 -9.85
N PHE A 82 13.60 -6.64 -10.12
CA PHE A 82 12.67 -7.63 -10.65
C PHE A 82 12.48 -7.41 -12.15
N ALA A 83 13.18 -8.22 -12.96
CA ALA A 83 13.16 -8.12 -14.42
C ALA A 83 11.91 -8.77 -15.05
N ASP A 84 11.34 -9.80 -14.42
CA ASP A 84 10.29 -10.64 -15.03
C ASP A 84 8.86 -10.13 -14.77
N ARG A 85 8.69 -8.82 -14.55
CA ARG A 85 7.37 -8.22 -14.25
C ARG A 85 6.34 -8.51 -15.34
N ALA A 86 6.71 -8.41 -16.61
CA ALA A 86 5.80 -8.65 -17.72
C ALA A 86 5.34 -10.11 -17.79
N ALA A 87 6.25 -11.05 -17.59
CA ALA A 87 5.94 -12.47 -17.55
C ALA A 87 5.03 -12.82 -16.37
N MET A 88 5.33 -12.27 -15.19
CA MET A 88 4.50 -12.46 -14.00
C MET A 88 3.11 -11.85 -14.19
N LYS A 89 3.02 -10.64 -14.73
CA LYS A 89 1.72 -9.99 -15.04
C LYS A 89 0.89 -10.88 -15.95
N LYS A 90 1.46 -11.40 -17.03
CA LYS A 90 0.76 -12.30 -17.96
C LYS A 90 0.19 -13.54 -17.28
N SER A 91 0.87 -14.08 -16.28
CA SER A 91 0.40 -15.24 -15.51
C SER A 91 -0.70 -14.88 -14.50
N VAL A 92 -0.67 -13.67 -13.96
CA VAL A 92 -1.62 -13.22 -12.92
C VAL A 92 -2.89 -12.59 -13.51
N ASP A 93 -2.80 -11.92 -14.66
CA ASP A 93 -3.93 -11.21 -15.27
C ASP A 93 -5.21 -12.06 -15.43
N PRO A 94 -5.17 -13.33 -15.87
CA PRO A 94 -6.37 -14.16 -15.94
C PRO A 94 -7.04 -14.37 -14.58
N VAL A 95 -6.24 -14.63 -13.54
CA VAL A 95 -6.73 -14.85 -12.17
C VAL A 95 -7.41 -13.59 -11.63
N MET A 96 -6.80 -12.42 -11.87
CA MET A 96 -7.35 -11.14 -11.46
C MET A 96 -8.64 -10.80 -12.21
N ALA A 97 -8.72 -11.11 -13.49
CA ALA A 97 -9.91 -10.89 -14.30
C ALA A 97 -11.08 -11.77 -13.84
N ASP A 98 -10.82 -13.04 -13.56
CA ASP A 98 -11.84 -13.98 -13.06
C ASP A 98 -12.35 -13.58 -11.68
N TYR A 99 -11.46 -13.19 -10.77
CA TYR A 99 -11.84 -12.70 -9.46
C TYR A 99 -12.62 -11.37 -9.53
N ALA A 100 -12.24 -10.46 -10.41
CA ALA A 100 -12.97 -9.22 -10.62
C ALA A 100 -14.42 -9.47 -11.07
N LYS A 101 -14.66 -10.46 -11.92
CA LYS A 101 -16.01 -10.89 -12.32
C LYS A 101 -16.78 -11.49 -11.14
N GLU A 102 -16.14 -12.37 -10.38
CA GLU A 102 -16.74 -13.01 -9.21
C GLU A 102 -17.31 -12.00 -8.21
N ILE A 103 -16.56 -10.92 -7.95
CA ILE A 103 -16.97 -9.87 -7.00
C ILE A 103 -17.75 -8.71 -7.64
N GLY A 104 -18.08 -8.78 -8.95
CA GLY A 104 -18.79 -7.72 -9.67
C GLY A 104 -17.99 -6.43 -9.88
N ALA A 105 -16.67 -6.52 -9.92
CA ALA A 105 -15.74 -5.37 -10.07
C ALA A 105 -15.05 -5.32 -11.44
N ASP A 106 -15.51 -6.09 -12.42
CA ASP A 106 -14.93 -6.21 -13.75
C ASP A 106 -14.83 -4.86 -14.49
N ALA A 107 -15.84 -4.01 -14.37
CA ALA A 107 -15.83 -2.68 -14.99
C ALA A 107 -14.72 -1.78 -14.41
N ILE A 108 -14.50 -1.82 -13.09
CA ILE A 108 -13.43 -1.06 -12.42
C ILE A 108 -12.08 -1.66 -12.79
N TYR A 109 -11.95 -2.97 -12.80
CA TYR A 109 -10.72 -3.68 -13.17
C TYR A 109 -10.29 -3.32 -14.60
N ASN A 110 -11.21 -3.37 -15.56
CA ASN A 110 -10.94 -3.00 -16.95
C ASN A 110 -10.52 -1.54 -17.09
N LYS A 111 -11.16 -0.63 -16.34
CA LYS A 111 -10.78 0.79 -16.33
C LYS A 111 -9.35 1.01 -15.80
N ILE A 112 -8.96 0.30 -14.76
CA ILE A 112 -7.59 0.38 -14.22
C ILE A 112 -6.56 -0.14 -15.22
N ASN A 113 -6.83 -1.25 -15.91
CA ASN A 113 -5.92 -1.82 -16.89
C ASN A 113 -5.80 -1.00 -18.20
N ALA A 114 -6.74 -0.09 -18.46
CA ALA A 114 -6.72 0.80 -19.62
C ALA A 114 -5.98 2.12 -19.37
N MET A 115 -5.51 2.37 -18.15
CA MET A 115 -4.73 3.56 -17.76
C MET A 115 -3.23 3.36 -18.02
#